data_213a15379cf619f312622dcff6ef36f4
#
_entry.id   213a15379cf619f312622dcff6ef36f4
#
_cell.length_a   1.000
_cell.length_b   1.000
_cell.length_c   1.000
_cell.angle_alpha   90.00
_cell.angle_beta   90.00
_cell.angle_gamma   90.00
#
_symmetry.space_group_name_H-M   'P 1'
#
loop_
_entity.id
_entity.type
_entity.pdbx_description
1 polymer ?
#
loop_
_entity_poly.entity_id
_entity_poly.type
_entity_poly.pdbx_seq_one_letter_code
_entity_poly.pdbx_strand_id
1 'polypeptide(L)'
;MKKIAIAAITATSILALSACSSGDKEVIAKTDAGDVTKGELYTYMKKTAGASALTQLAQEKVLDKKYKVTDKEVENKLQEYKTQLGDQYSTIKKQYGEDFLKETVKMELLTEKAAKDNIKVTDDEVKDYWENLKGQIRASHILVADKKTAEEVEKKLKKGEKFDALAKEYSTDTSSATNGGELGWISKDNEQLDSTFRKAAFKLKTNEVSDPVKTQFGYHIIKKTEERGKYEDMKKELKSDVLDQKLNDNTAVQAAVQKVMKKADIDVKDKDLKDTFKTSASTSGSSNSSK
;
A
#
# COMPACT_ATOMS: atom_id res chain seq x y z
N MET A 1 -3.09 5.53 -8.18
CA MET A 1 -1.69 5.04 -8.28
C MET A 1 -1.29 4.57 -6.89
N LYS A 2 -1.27 3.24 -6.66
CA LYS A 2 -0.86 2.67 -5.36
C LYS A 2 0.64 2.97 -5.18
N LYS A 3 0.98 3.81 -4.22
CA LYS A 3 2.37 4.04 -3.82
C LYS A 3 2.84 2.79 -3.10
N ILE A 4 3.68 1.99 -3.77
CA ILE A 4 4.39 0.89 -3.12
C ILE A 4 5.43 1.54 -2.22
N ALA A 5 5.15 1.59 -0.92
CA ALA A 5 6.17 1.86 0.06
C ALA A 5 7.05 0.59 0.12
N ILE A 6 8.12 0.59 -0.67
CA ILE A 6 9.23 -0.33 -0.40
C ILE A 6 9.79 0.14 0.93
N ALA A 7 9.39 -0.52 2.02
CA ALA A 7 10.05 -0.36 3.29
C ALA A 7 11.54 -0.62 3.00
N ALA A 8 12.37 0.38 3.23
CA ALA A 8 13.81 0.22 3.14
C ALA A 8 14.21 -0.84 4.16
N ILE A 9 14.22 -2.08 3.72
CA ILE A 9 14.84 -3.17 4.46
C ILE A 9 16.31 -2.84 4.38
N THR A 10 16.86 -2.37 5.49
CA THR A 10 18.31 -2.31 5.67
C THR A 10 18.80 -3.76 5.50
N ALA A 11 19.28 -4.03 4.29
CA ALA A 11 19.79 -5.33 3.90
C ALA A 11 21.04 -5.61 4.69
N THR A 12 20.89 -6.32 5.80
CA THR A 12 22.00 -7.06 6.39
C THR A 12 22.09 -8.35 5.60
N SER A 13 23.03 -8.40 4.66
CA SER A 13 23.32 -9.58 3.86
C SER A 13 23.61 -10.74 4.79
N ILE A 14 22.70 -11.69 4.93
CA ILE A 14 22.93 -12.93 5.68
C ILE A 14 23.57 -13.90 4.71
N LEU A 15 24.91 -13.94 4.72
CA LEU A 15 25.66 -15.06 4.15
C LEU A 15 25.30 -16.31 4.94
N ALA A 16 24.82 -17.34 4.26
CA ALA A 16 24.57 -18.65 4.84
C ALA A 16 25.89 -19.22 5.40
N LEU A 17 26.08 -19.11 6.71
CA LEU A 17 27.24 -19.67 7.42
C LEU A 17 26.86 -21.04 7.94
N SER A 18 27.35 -22.10 7.23
CA SER A 18 27.38 -23.44 7.79
C SER A 18 28.39 -23.46 8.95
N ALA A 19 27.91 -23.49 10.17
CA ALA A 19 28.71 -23.51 11.38
C ALA A 19 29.23 -24.94 11.63
N CYS A 20 30.48 -25.17 11.27
CA CYS A 20 31.30 -26.24 11.88
C CYS A 20 32.41 -25.56 12.69
N SER A 21 32.63 -25.98 13.91
CA SER A 21 33.55 -25.38 14.89
C SER A 21 35.04 -25.30 14.47
N SER A 22 35.42 -25.84 13.33
CA SER A 22 36.73 -25.66 12.70
C SER A 22 36.83 -24.40 11.83
N GLY A 23 35.70 -23.71 11.52
CA GLY A 23 35.62 -22.56 10.64
C GLY A 23 35.88 -21.20 11.29
N ASP A 24 35.85 -21.09 12.59
CA ASP A 24 35.98 -19.79 13.29
C ASP A 24 37.33 -19.10 13.08
N LYS A 25 38.37 -19.89 12.78
CA LYS A 25 39.74 -19.41 12.49
C LYS A 25 40.01 -19.15 11.00
N GLU A 26 39.03 -19.41 10.14
CA GLU A 26 39.14 -19.14 8.71
C GLU A 26 39.37 -17.62 8.51
N VAL A 27 40.47 -17.29 7.81
CA VAL A 27 40.81 -15.90 7.50
C VAL A 27 40.00 -15.42 6.30
N ILE A 28 39.20 -14.42 6.51
CA ILE A 28 38.35 -13.80 5.48
C ILE A 28 38.95 -12.53 4.89
N ALA A 29 39.82 -11.84 5.64
CA ALA A 29 40.60 -10.73 5.14
C ALA A 29 41.96 -10.67 5.82
N LYS A 30 42.99 -10.34 5.04
CA LYS A 30 44.36 -10.10 5.54
C LYS A 30 44.64 -8.61 5.54
N THR A 31 45.23 -8.10 6.62
CA THR A 31 45.71 -6.73 6.72
C THR A 31 47.15 -6.75 7.23
N ASP A 32 47.85 -5.64 7.08
CA ASP A 32 49.20 -5.41 7.62
C ASP A 32 49.22 -5.34 9.16
N ALA A 33 48.04 -5.11 9.78
CA ALA A 33 47.87 -5.04 11.23
C ALA A 33 47.33 -6.34 11.87
N GLY A 34 47.02 -7.35 11.04
CA GLY A 34 46.47 -8.67 11.48
C GLY A 34 45.37 -9.17 10.56
N ASP A 35 45.02 -10.41 10.71
CA ASP A 35 43.99 -11.09 9.93
C ASP A 35 42.61 -10.94 10.56
N VAL A 36 41.59 -10.74 9.72
CA VAL A 36 40.17 -10.79 10.14
C VAL A 36 39.66 -12.20 9.92
N THR A 37 39.18 -12.82 10.98
CA THR A 37 38.65 -14.18 10.93
C THR A 37 37.15 -14.23 10.82
N LYS A 38 36.60 -15.33 10.37
CA LYS A 38 35.15 -15.61 10.31
C LYS A 38 34.49 -15.52 11.68
N GLY A 39 35.18 -16.02 12.73
CA GLY A 39 34.69 -15.94 14.11
C GLY A 39 34.55 -14.50 14.62
N GLU A 40 35.53 -13.63 14.28
CA GLU A 40 35.46 -12.20 14.62
C GLU A 40 34.32 -11.51 13.91
N LEU A 41 34.19 -11.75 12.59
CA LEU A 41 33.07 -11.20 11.81
C LEU A 41 31.71 -11.69 12.35
N TYR A 42 31.58 -13.00 12.61
CA TYR A 42 30.33 -13.54 13.17
C TYR A 42 30.00 -12.92 14.53
N THR A 43 30.97 -12.79 15.41
CA THR A 43 30.80 -12.20 16.74
C THR A 43 30.34 -10.74 16.63
N TYR A 44 30.97 -9.98 15.73
CA TYR A 44 30.59 -8.61 15.45
C TYR A 44 29.15 -8.50 14.93
N MET A 45 28.81 -9.30 13.89
CA MET A 45 27.47 -9.33 13.30
C MET A 45 26.41 -9.77 14.32
N LYS A 46 26.69 -10.78 15.12
CA LYS A 46 25.82 -11.26 16.21
C LYS A 46 25.53 -10.14 17.21
N LYS A 47 26.56 -9.39 17.60
CA LYS A 47 26.43 -8.28 18.55
C LYS A 47 25.64 -7.11 17.98
N THR A 48 25.80 -6.79 16.70
CA THR A 48 25.21 -5.61 16.06
C THR A 48 23.82 -5.87 15.47
N ALA A 49 23.60 -7.05 14.89
CA ALA A 49 22.38 -7.38 14.15
C ALA A 49 21.74 -8.72 14.54
N GLY A 50 22.34 -9.48 15.46
CA GLY A 50 21.95 -10.86 15.74
C GLY A 50 20.50 -11.02 16.19
N ALA A 51 19.99 -10.13 17.04
CA ALA A 51 18.60 -10.17 17.49
C ALA A 51 17.62 -9.93 16.33
N SER A 52 17.89 -8.96 15.47
CA SER A 52 17.06 -8.67 14.30
C SER A 52 17.10 -9.83 13.29
N ALA A 53 18.28 -10.35 13.00
CA ALA A 53 18.46 -11.48 12.11
C ALA A 53 17.74 -12.74 12.62
N LEU A 54 17.88 -13.05 13.91
CA LEU A 54 17.19 -14.17 14.54
C LEU A 54 15.66 -13.99 14.48
N THR A 55 15.18 -12.79 14.73
CA THR A 55 13.74 -12.47 14.63
C THR A 55 13.21 -12.71 13.22
N GLN A 56 13.91 -12.23 12.21
CA GLN A 56 13.53 -12.40 10.81
C GLN A 56 13.52 -13.88 10.38
N LEU A 57 14.57 -14.62 10.70
CA LEU A 57 14.67 -16.04 10.40
C LEU A 57 13.60 -16.88 11.12
N ALA A 58 13.36 -16.59 12.41
CA ALA A 58 12.31 -17.27 13.16
C ALA A 58 10.93 -16.94 12.60
N GLN A 59 10.67 -15.69 12.25
CA GLN A 59 9.42 -15.27 11.62
C GLN A 59 9.19 -16.01 10.30
N GLU A 60 10.20 -16.08 9.43
CA GLU A 60 10.12 -16.84 8.18
C GLU A 60 9.74 -18.30 8.44
N LYS A 61 10.47 -18.99 9.33
CA LYS A 61 10.21 -20.40 9.66
C LYS A 61 8.81 -20.63 10.22
N VAL A 62 8.35 -19.76 11.11
CA VAL A 62 7.02 -19.86 11.73
C VAL A 62 5.94 -19.62 10.71
N LEU A 63 6.07 -18.56 9.88
CA LEU A 63 5.08 -18.22 8.87
C LEU A 63 5.05 -19.25 7.74
N ASP A 64 6.21 -19.71 7.22
CA ASP A 64 6.27 -20.70 6.15
C ASP A 64 5.69 -22.06 6.57
N LYS A 65 5.88 -22.46 7.82
CA LYS A 65 5.23 -23.65 8.38
C LYS A 65 3.71 -23.57 8.32
N LYS A 66 3.13 -22.38 8.57
CA LYS A 66 1.69 -22.20 8.68
C LYS A 66 1.03 -21.86 7.34
N TYR A 67 1.62 -20.99 6.54
CA TYR A 67 0.93 -20.35 5.41
C TYR A 67 1.34 -20.86 4.04
N LYS A 68 2.49 -21.51 3.92
CA LYS A 68 2.97 -22.04 2.64
C LYS A 68 2.87 -21.05 1.47
N VAL A 69 3.99 -20.72 0.90
CA VAL A 69 4.09 -19.92 -0.33
C VAL A 69 4.77 -20.79 -1.39
N THR A 70 4.14 -20.88 -2.56
CA THR A 70 4.66 -21.68 -3.67
C THR A 70 5.62 -20.85 -4.53
N ASP A 71 6.53 -21.50 -5.23
CA ASP A 71 7.44 -20.84 -6.18
C ASP A 71 6.65 -20.07 -7.26
N LYS A 72 5.52 -20.61 -7.70
CA LYS A 72 4.63 -19.95 -8.66
C LYS A 72 4.08 -18.62 -8.13
N GLU A 73 3.69 -18.54 -6.85
CA GLU A 73 3.23 -17.28 -6.24
C GLU A 73 4.38 -16.27 -6.20
N VAL A 74 5.59 -16.71 -5.87
CA VAL A 74 6.79 -15.85 -5.87
C VAL A 74 7.09 -15.34 -7.28
N GLU A 75 7.09 -16.21 -8.28
CA GLU A 75 7.34 -15.83 -9.68
C GLU A 75 6.30 -14.84 -10.20
N ASN A 76 5.02 -15.08 -9.93
CA ASN A 76 3.95 -14.17 -10.30
C ASN A 76 4.16 -12.77 -9.70
N LYS A 77 4.50 -12.69 -8.42
CA LYS A 77 4.76 -11.44 -7.73
C LYS A 77 6.00 -10.72 -8.25
N LEU A 78 7.06 -11.45 -8.55
CA LEU A 78 8.25 -10.90 -9.21
C LEU A 78 7.94 -10.34 -10.60
N GLN A 79 7.05 -11.00 -11.36
CA GLN A 79 6.61 -10.48 -12.66
C GLN A 79 5.78 -9.19 -12.51
N GLU A 80 4.92 -9.09 -11.48
CA GLU A 80 4.23 -7.84 -11.15
C GLU A 80 5.25 -6.72 -10.88
N TYR A 81 6.26 -6.97 -10.05
CA TYR A 81 7.31 -5.99 -9.76
C TYR A 81 8.11 -5.60 -11.00
N LYS A 82 8.45 -6.56 -11.84
CA LYS A 82 9.13 -6.28 -13.11
C LYS A 82 8.31 -5.34 -14.00
N THR A 83 6.99 -5.56 -14.06
CA THR A 83 6.08 -4.71 -14.84
C THR A 83 5.94 -3.31 -14.23
N GLN A 84 5.85 -3.21 -12.90
CA GLN A 84 5.64 -1.94 -12.21
C GLN A 84 6.90 -1.06 -12.13
N LEU A 85 8.07 -1.68 -11.93
CA LEU A 85 9.34 -1.00 -11.71
C LEU A 85 10.15 -0.79 -13.00
N GLY A 86 9.85 -1.53 -14.08
CA GLY A 86 10.58 -1.43 -15.33
C GLY A 86 12.09 -1.60 -15.14
N ASP A 87 12.87 -0.60 -15.59
CA ASP A 87 14.34 -0.63 -15.51
C ASP A 87 14.90 -0.65 -14.08
N GLN A 88 14.15 -0.11 -13.11
CA GLN A 88 14.55 -0.17 -11.69
C GLN A 88 14.63 -1.60 -11.17
N TYR A 89 13.74 -2.50 -11.61
CA TYR A 89 13.79 -3.92 -11.26
C TYR A 89 15.14 -4.55 -11.67
N SER A 90 15.60 -4.25 -12.87
CA SER A 90 16.88 -4.77 -13.37
C SER A 90 18.07 -4.27 -12.55
N THR A 91 18.02 -3.02 -12.08
CA THR A 91 19.05 -2.43 -11.22
C THR A 91 19.07 -3.12 -9.85
N ILE A 92 17.90 -3.31 -9.22
CA ILE A 92 17.76 -3.99 -7.93
C ILE A 92 18.27 -5.45 -8.04
N LYS A 93 17.86 -6.16 -9.12
CA LYS A 93 18.29 -7.53 -9.39
C LYS A 93 19.83 -7.65 -9.53
N LYS A 94 20.48 -6.68 -10.22
CA LYS A 94 21.93 -6.64 -10.34
C LYS A 94 22.63 -6.38 -9.00
N GLN A 95 22.04 -5.55 -8.16
CA GLN A 95 22.61 -5.14 -6.88
C GLN A 95 22.51 -6.24 -5.82
N TYR A 96 21.37 -6.92 -5.71
CA TYR A 96 21.07 -7.84 -4.60
C TYR A 96 21.03 -9.32 -5.02
N GLY A 97 20.91 -9.62 -6.30
CA GLY A 97 20.76 -10.98 -6.82
C GLY A 97 19.30 -11.45 -6.87
N GLU A 98 19.10 -12.52 -7.64
CA GLU A 98 17.75 -13.07 -7.84
C GLU A 98 17.22 -13.81 -6.61
N ASP A 99 18.09 -14.53 -5.91
CA ASP A 99 17.71 -15.30 -4.72
C ASP A 99 17.23 -14.39 -3.59
N PHE A 100 17.92 -13.26 -3.39
CA PHE A 100 17.49 -12.24 -2.43
C PHE A 100 16.09 -11.69 -2.76
N LEU A 101 15.81 -11.44 -4.04
CA LEU A 101 14.49 -10.97 -4.47
C LEU A 101 13.43 -12.04 -4.22
N LYS A 102 13.71 -13.31 -4.49
CA LYS A 102 12.80 -14.42 -4.23
C LYS A 102 12.49 -14.57 -2.74
N GLU A 103 13.51 -14.52 -1.90
CA GLU A 103 13.35 -14.58 -0.43
C GLU A 103 12.53 -13.39 0.09
N THR A 104 12.82 -12.19 -0.40
CA THR A 104 12.08 -10.97 -0.01
C THR A 104 10.61 -11.07 -0.38
N VAL A 105 10.30 -11.50 -1.61
CA VAL A 105 8.93 -11.68 -2.08
C VAL A 105 8.23 -12.82 -1.34
N LYS A 106 8.94 -13.92 -1.06
CA LYS A 106 8.38 -15.02 -0.26
C LYS A 106 7.97 -14.52 1.12
N MET A 107 8.82 -13.73 1.79
CA MET A 107 8.52 -13.17 3.10
C MET A 107 7.35 -12.18 3.06
N GLU A 108 7.26 -11.36 2.03
CA GLU A 108 6.12 -10.47 1.80
C GLU A 108 4.81 -11.26 1.70
N LEU A 109 4.78 -12.29 0.85
CA LEU A 109 3.60 -13.14 0.65
C LEU A 109 3.21 -13.90 1.94
N LEU A 110 4.18 -14.40 2.70
CA LEU A 110 3.95 -15.02 4.00
C LEU A 110 3.35 -14.02 4.99
N THR A 111 3.86 -12.81 5.03
CA THR A 111 3.37 -11.72 5.88
C THR A 111 1.95 -11.32 5.50
N GLU A 112 1.66 -11.19 4.20
CA GLU A 112 0.32 -10.89 3.68
C GLU A 112 -0.68 -11.99 4.05
N LYS A 113 -0.33 -13.26 3.88
CA LYS A 113 -1.19 -14.40 4.27
C LYS A 113 -1.44 -14.40 5.78
N ALA A 114 -0.43 -14.12 6.58
CA ALA A 114 -0.57 -14.01 8.03
C ALA A 114 -1.46 -12.83 8.44
N ALA A 115 -1.33 -11.69 7.77
CA ALA A 115 -2.15 -10.52 8.00
C ALA A 115 -3.62 -10.79 7.63
N LYS A 116 -3.89 -11.34 6.45
CA LYS A 116 -5.24 -11.70 6.00
C LYS A 116 -5.96 -12.68 6.95
N ASP A 117 -5.23 -13.63 7.54
CA ASP A 117 -5.77 -14.62 8.49
C ASP A 117 -6.05 -14.03 9.88
N ASN A 118 -5.31 -13.01 10.30
CA ASN A 118 -5.34 -12.51 11.68
C ASN A 118 -5.91 -11.09 11.85
N ILE A 119 -6.06 -10.33 10.77
CA ILE A 119 -6.75 -9.05 10.77
C ILE A 119 -8.26 -9.33 10.73
N LYS A 120 -8.96 -8.78 11.70
CA LYS A 120 -10.43 -8.82 11.73
C LYS A 120 -10.98 -7.48 11.26
N VAL A 121 -12.02 -7.56 10.44
CA VAL A 121 -12.85 -6.41 10.06
C VAL A 121 -14.20 -6.58 10.75
N THR A 122 -14.53 -5.65 11.62
CA THR A 122 -15.80 -5.64 12.34
C THR A 122 -16.90 -4.96 11.53
N ASP A 123 -18.15 -5.27 11.81
CA ASP A 123 -19.27 -4.61 11.15
C ASP A 123 -19.34 -3.11 11.49
N ASP A 124 -18.90 -2.70 12.69
CA ASP A 124 -18.83 -1.29 13.07
C ASP A 124 -17.80 -0.55 12.20
N GLU A 125 -16.60 -1.10 12.01
CA GLU A 125 -15.59 -0.49 11.11
C GLU A 125 -16.11 -0.35 9.67
N VAL A 126 -16.84 -1.35 9.17
CA VAL A 126 -17.43 -1.29 7.83
C VAL A 126 -18.52 -0.22 7.76
N LYS A 127 -19.32 -0.08 8.83
CA LYS A 127 -20.35 0.94 8.91
C LYS A 127 -19.75 2.35 9.00
N ASP A 128 -18.74 2.55 9.84
CA ASP A 128 -18.03 3.82 9.95
C ASP A 128 -17.37 4.21 8.62
N TYR A 129 -16.80 3.25 7.92
CA TYR A 129 -16.23 3.48 6.59
C TYR A 129 -17.31 3.92 5.60
N TRP A 130 -18.47 3.25 5.57
CA TRP A 130 -19.60 3.63 4.73
C TRP A 130 -20.16 5.03 5.07
N GLU A 131 -20.26 5.38 6.36
CA GLU A 131 -20.70 6.72 6.79
C GLU A 131 -19.86 7.84 6.18
N ASN A 132 -18.55 7.59 5.99
CA ASN A 132 -17.64 8.54 5.32
C ASN A 132 -17.81 8.58 3.80
N LEU A 133 -18.41 7.53 3.21
CA LEU A 133 -18.63 7.44 1.76
C LEU A 133 -20.05 7.80 1.35
N LYS A 134 -21.03 7.65 2.26
CA LYS A 134 -22.43 7.86 1.93
C LYS A 134 -22.68 9.26 1.39
N GLY A 135 -23.54 9.33 0.37
CA GLY A 135 -23.89 10.60 -0.27
C GLY A 135 -22.81 11.14 -1.20
N GLN A 136 -21.67 10.46 -1.38
CA GLN A 136 -20.75 10.78 -2.46
C GLN A 136 -21.38 10.45 -3.81
N ILE A 137 -21.02 11.25 -4.81
CA ILE A 137 -21.37 11.00 -6.21
C ILE A 137 -20.10 10.90 -7.03
N ARG A 138 -20.13 10.13 -8.09
CA ARG A 138 -19.09 10.11 -9.10
C ARG A 138 -19.47 11.05 -10.22
N ALA A 139 -18.58 11.97 -10.57
CA ALA A 139 -18.85 13.00 -11.53
C ALA A 139 -17.75 13.14 -12.57
N SER A 140 -18.13 13.55 -13.77
CA SER A 140 -17.24 14.02 -14.82
C SER A 140 -17.63 15.44 -15.21
N HIS A 141 -16.66 16.23 -15.72
CA HIS A 141 -16.96 17.56 -16.22
C HIS A 141 -16.21 17.89 -17.51
N ILE A 142 -16.74 18.87 -18.24
CA ILE A 142 -16.08 19.57 -19.34
C ILE A 142 -16.03 21.03 -18.93
N LEU A 143 -14.82 21.58 -18.77
CA LEU A 143 -14.60 22.98 -18.44
C LEU A 143 -14.21 23.74 -19.70
N VAL A 144 -14.93 24.83 -19.99
CA VAL A 144 -14.62 25.71 -21.12
C VAL A 144 -14.61 27.17 -20.69
N ALA A 145 -13.91 28.02 -21.42
CA ALA A 145 -13.69 29.41 -21.01
C ALA A 145 -14.93 30.28 -21.13
N ASP A 146 -15.78 30.05 -22.16
CA ASP A 146 -16.89 30.93 -22.51
C ASP A 146 -18.21 30.19 -22.70
N LYS A 147 -19.30 30.96 -22.60
CA LYS A 147 -20.67 30.45 -22.67
C LYS A 147 -20.99 29.81 -24.03
N LYS A 148 -20.50 30.42 -25.11
CA LYS A 148 -20.80 29.99 -26.47
C LYS A 148 -20.28 28.59 -26.74
N THR A 149 -19.02 28.33 -26.32
CA THR A 149 -18.41 27.01 -26.40
C THR A 149 -19.14 25.99 -25.51
N ALA A 150 -19.59 26.38 -24.31
CA ALA A 150 -20.37 25.50 -23.46
C ALA A 150 -21.73 25.12 -24.09
N GLU A 151 -22.44 26.08 -24.72
CA GLU A 151 -23.69 25.81 -25.44
C GLU A 151 -23.47 24.94 -26.69
N GLU A 152 -22.31 25.06 -27.35
CA GLU A 152 -21.94 24.19 -28.46
C GLU A 152 -21.73 22.72 -27.98
N VAL A 153 -20.96 22.51 -26.92
CA VAL A 153 -20.77 21.21 -26.30
C VAL A 153 -22.09 20.59 -25.85
N GLU A 154 -22.96 21.38 -25.21
CA GLU A 154 -24.28 20.93 -24.79
C GLU A 154 -25.14 20.48 -25.99
N LYS A 155 -25.11 21.21 -27.11
CA LYS A 155 -25.79 20.81 -28.33
C LYS A 155 -25.29 19.53 -28.93
N LYS A 156 -23.97 19.30 -28.91
CA LYS A 156 -23.33 18.06 -29.36
C LYS A 156 -23.75 16.88 -28.47
N LEU A 157 -23.76 17.05 -27.14
CA LEU A 157 -24.26 16.05 -26.21
C LEU A 157 -25.72 15.69 -26.44
N LYS A 158 -26.59 16.68 -26.70
CA LYS A 158 -28.00 16.47 -27.06
C LYS A 158 -28.18 15.71 -28.39
N LYS A 159 -27.19 15.76 -29.30
CA LYS A 159 -27.15 14.98 -30.53
C LYS A 159 -26.60 13.57 -30.34
N GLY A 160 -26.19 13.19 -29.13
CA GLY A 160 -25.71 11.87 -28.77
C GLY A 160 -24.19 11.69 -28.90
N GLU A 161 -23.42 12.78 -29.05
CA GLU A 161 -21.97 12.69 -29.00
C GLU A 161 -21.52 12.28 -27.58
N LYS A 162 -20.44 11.51 -27.50
CA LYS A 162 -19.95 10.95 -26.23
C LYS A 162 -19.31 12.02 -25.37
N PHE A 163 -19.69 12.04 -24.09
CA PHE A 163 -19.19 13.00 -23.11
C PHE A 163 -17.65 12.95 -22.97
N ASP A 164 -17.07 11.74 -22.94
CA ASP A 164 -15.63 11.53 -22.84
C ASP A 164 -14.85 12.04 -24.04
N ALA A 165 -15.41 11.92 -25.25
CA ALA A 165 -14.83 12.46 -26.46
C ALA A 165 -14.83 14.00 -26.45
N LEU A 166 -15.96 14.60 -26.07
CA LEU A 166 -16.09 16.06 -25.97
C LEU A 166 -15.24 16.63 -24.84
N ALA A 167 -15.05 15.89 -23.74
CA ALA A 167 -14.12 16.29 -22.67
C ALA A 167 -12.68 16.38 -23.19
N LYS A 168 -12.23 15.40 -23.98
CA LYS A 168 -10.90 15.41 -24.59
C LYS A 168 -10.71 16.53 -25.59
N GLU A 169 -11.77 16.86 -26.34
CA GLU A 169 -11.73 17.86 -27.41
C GLU A 169 -11.81 19.30 -26.88
N TYR A 170 -12.71 19.55 -25.92
CA TYR A 170 -13.10 20.91 -25.50
C TYR A 170 -12.61 21.31 -24.13
N SER A 171 -12.35 20.36 -23.20
CA SER A 171 -12.07 20.73 -21.83
C SER A 171 -10.72 21.43 -21.65
N THR A 172 -10.74 22.57 -21.01
CA THR A 172 -9.54 23.29 -20.58
C THR A 172 -8.94 22.76 -19.29
N ASP A 173 -9.66 21.86 -18.57
CA ASP A 173 -9.11 21.12 -17.45
C ASP A 173 -8.29 19.93 -17.94
N THR A 174 -7.00 20.15 -18.20
CA THR A 174 -6.09 19.12 -18.71
C THR A 174 -5.87 17.97 -17.75
N SER A 175 -6.16 18.13 -16.48
CA SER A 175 -5.99 17.10 -15.45
C SER A 175 -7.01 15.97 -15.59
N SER A 176 -8.23 16.27 -16.01
CA SER A 176 -9.31 15.31 -16.20
C SER A 176 -9.67 15.05 -17.68
N ALA A 177 -9.40 16.00 -18.58
CA ALA A 177 -9.78 15.92 -20.00
C ALA A 177 -9.37 14.62 -20.67
N THR A 178 -8.11 14.19 -20.50
CA THR A 178 -7.56 12.96 -21.10
C THR A 178 -8.26 11.70 -20.61
N ASN A 179 -8.85 11.74 -19.41
CA ASN A 179 -9.66 10.68 -18.82
C ASN A 179 -11.17 10.94 -18.96
N GLY A 180 -11.59 11.61 -20.04
CA GLY A 180 -13.00 11.85 -20.31
C GLY A 180 -13.69 12.81 -19.34
N GLY A 181 -12.92 13.70 -18.70
CA GLY A 181 -13.39 14.68 -17.72
C GLY A 181 -13.69 14.10 -16.34
N GLU A 182 -13.23 12.87 -16.03
CA GLU A 182 -13.55 12.18 -14.78
C GLU A 182 -12.87 12.82 -13.56
N LEU A 183 -13.67 13.19 -12.55
CA LEU A 183 -13.23 13.73 -11.27
C LEU A 183 -13.20 12.67 -10.16
N GLY A 184 -13.75 11.47 -10.43
CA GLY A 184 -13.92 10.43 -9.42
C GLY A 184 -15.04 10.73 -8.43
N TRP A 185 -14.94 10.14 -7.25
CA TRP A 185 -15.91 10.34 -6.17
C TRP A 185 -15.71 11.68 -5.49
N ILE A 186 -16.78 12.45 -5.39
CA ILE A 186 -16.81 13.75 -4.74
C ILE A 186 -17.86 13.78 -3.63
N SER A 187 -17.54 14.44 -2.51
CA SER A 187 -18.47 14.67 -1.42
C SER A 187 -19.09 16.07 -1.49
N LYS A 188 -20.24 16.24 -0.86
CA LYS A 188 -20.99 17.50 -0.86
C LYS A 188 -20.25 18.62 -0.13
N ASP A 189 -19.38 18.28 0.78
CA ASP A 189 -18.55 19.15 1.62
C ASP A 189 -17.11 19.33 1.12
N ASN A 190 -16.77 18.78 -0.05
CA ASN A 190 -15.44 18.94 -0.63
C ASN A 190 -15.16 20.42 -0.97
N GLU A 191 -14.47 21.13 -0.09
CA GLU A 191 -14.13 22.54 -0.24
C GLU A 191 -13.14 22.86 -1.36
N GLN A 192 -12.47 21.86 -1.92
CA GLN A 192 -11.57 22.04 -3.07
C GLN A 192 -12.33 22.30 -4.38
N LEU A 193 -13.62 21.95 -4.42
CA LEU A 193 -14.48 22.21 -5.56
C LEU A 193 -15.29 23.48 -5.36
N ASP A 194 -15.47 24.24 -6.44
CA ASP A 194 -16.33 25.44 -6.43
C ASP A 194 -17.73 25.11 -5.90
N SER A 195 -18.27 25.96 -5.05
CA SER A 195 -19.57 25.72 -4.40
C SER A 195 -20.75 25.68 -5.37
N THR A 196 -20.67 26.43 -6.49
CA THR A 196 -21.71 26.45 -7.54
C THR A 196 -21.64 25.14 -8.33
N PHE A 197 -20.41 24.67 -8.66
CA PHE A 197 -20.19 23.38 -9.27
C PHE A 197 -20.81 22.26 -8.41
N ARG A 198 -20.45 22.21 -7.11
CA ARG A 198 -20.96 21.19 -6.18
C ARG A 198 -22.49 21.18 -6.11
N LYS A 199 -23.10 22.36 -5.92
CA LYS A 199 -24.57 22.50 -5.87
C LYS A 199 -25.23 21.97 -7.15
N ALA A 200 -24.64 22.20 -8.32
CA ALA A 200 -25.15 21.70 -9.58
C ALA A 200 -24.98 20.18 -9.70
N ALA A 201 -23.77 19.67 -9.44
CA ALA A 201 -23.46 18.24 -9.53
C ALA A 201 -24.38 17.37 -8.65
N PHE A 202 -24.62 17.80 -7.41
CA PHE A 202 -25.46 17.07 -6.45
C PHE A 202 -26.97 17.16 -6.70
N LYS A 203 -27.43 18.04 -7.60
CA LYS A 203 -28.82 18.08 -8.05
C LYS A 203 -29.13 17.10 -9.18
N LEU A 204 -28.11 16.66 -9.89
CA LEU A 204 -28.27 15.75 -11.02
C LEU A 204 -28.69 14.35 -10.56
N LYS A 205 -29.52 13.72 -11.38
CA LYS A 205 -29.77 12.26 -11.31
C LYS A 205 -28.60 11.50 -11.91
N THR A 206 -28.46 10.25 -11.56
CA THR A 206 -27.42 9.39 -12.16
C THR A 206 -27.62 9.34 -13.68
N ASN A 207 -26.51 9.51 -14.41
CA ASN A 207 -26.42 9.65 -15.87
C ASN A 207 -26.98 10.96 -16.45
N GLU A 208 -27.43 11.89 -15.62
CA GLU A 208 -27.86 13.22 -16.07
C GLU A 208 -26.65 14.13 -16.33
N VAL A 209 -26.81 15.00 -17.34
CA VAL A 209 -25.86 16.06 -17.71
C VAL A 209 -26.50 17.41 -17.39
N SER A 210 -25.75 18.32 -16.79
CA SER A 210 -26.21 19.66 -16.44
C SER A 210 -26.30 20.57 -17.68
N ASP A 211 -27.10 21.60 -17.60
CA ASP A 211 -26.88 22.82 -18.38
C ASP A 211 -25.49 23.41 -18.04
N PRO A 212 -24.97 24.36 -18.87
CA PRO A 212 -23.72 25.05 -18.57
C PRO A 212 -23.75 25.79 -17.23
N VAL A 213 -22.86 25.42 -16.31
CA VAL A 213 -22.76 26.00 -14.95
C VAL A 213 -21.60 26.98 -14.90
N LYS A 214 -21.85 28.25 -14.62
CA LYS A 214 -20.81 29.28 -14.53
C LYS A 214 -20.16 29.25 -13.14
N THR A 215 -18.81 29.23 -13.11
CA THR A 215 -17.98 29.42 -11.93
C THR A 215 -16.90 30.46 -12.19
N GLN A 216 -16.03 30.72 -11.24
CA GLN A 216 -14.86 31.58 -11.45
C GLN A 216 -13.85 31.04 -12.47
N PHE A 217 -13.88 29.72 -12.73
CA PHE A 217 -12.95 29.05 -13.66
C PHE A 217 -13.46 29.03 -15.12
N GLY A 218 -14.72 29.33 -15.35
CA GLY A 218 -15.36 29.24 -16.66
C GLY A 218 -16.76 28.63 -16.58
N TYR A 219 -17.10 27.87 -17.62
CA TYR A 219 -18.40 27.17 -17.71
C TYR A 219 -18.14 25.66 -17.66
N HIS A 220 -18.82 24.98 -16.75
CA HIS A 220 -18.75 23.53 -16.59
C HIS A 220 -20.02 22.89 -17.16
N ILE A 221 -19.85 21.83 -17.95
CA ILE A 221 -20.91 20.86 -18.23
C ILE A 221 -20.58 19.64 -17.35
N ILE A 222 -21.51 19.27 -16.47
CA ILE A 222 -21.29 18.29 -15.42
C ILE A 222 -22.15 17.06 -15.72
N LYS A 223 -21.56 15.86 -15.59
CA LYS A 223 -22.29 14.59 -15.67
C LYS A 223 -22.12 13.85 -14.36
N LYS A 224 -23.24 13.51 -13.70
CA LYS A 224 -23.23 12.56 -12.59
C LYS A 224 -23.27 11.15 -13.15
N THR A 225 -22.22 10.36 -12.91
CA THR A 225 -22.12 9.01 -13.46
C THR A 225 -22.61 7.94 -12.49
N GLU A 226 -22.37 8.14 -11.19
CA GLU A 226 -22.74 7.18 -10.16
C GLU A 226 -23.11 7.91 -8.86
N GLU A 227 -23.75 7.19 -7.96
CA GLU A 227 -24.02 7.58 -6.58
C GLU A 227 -23.73 6.39 -5.66
N ARG A 228 -23.16 6.63 -4.49
CA ARG A 228 -22.92 5.56 -3.52
C ARG A 228 -24.24 4.85 -3.16
N GLY A 229 -24.20 3.53 -3.25
CA GLY A 229 -25.32 2.68 -2.93
C GLY A 229 -25.67 2.65 -1.43
N LYS A 230 -26.73 1.94 -1.10
CA LYS A 230 -27.10 1.69 0.29
C LYS A 230 -26.06 0.76 0.96
N TYR A 231 -25.89 0.92 2.27
CA TYR A 231 -24.99 0.09 3.07
C TYR A 231 -25.14 -1.41 2.82
N GLU A 232 -26.39 -1.89 2.84
CA GLU A 232 -26.68 -3.32 2.70
C GLU A 232 -26.23 -3.88 1.34
N ASP A 233 -26.35 -3.09 0.27
CA ASP A 233 -25.96 -3.48 -1.08
C ASP A 233 -24.42 -3.51 -1.26
N MET A 234 -23.72 -2.65 -0.51
CA MET A 234 -22.27 -2.46 -0.59
C MET A 234 -21.48 -3.20 0.50
N LYS A 235 -22.14 -3.76 1.51
CA LYS A 235 -21.48 -4.31 2.71
C LYS A 235 -20.29 -5.25 2.40
N LYS A 236 -20.42 -6.09 1.38
CA LYS A 236 -19.35 -7.03 0.98
C LYS A 236 -18.13 -6.30 0.41
N GLU A 237 -18.35 -5.32 -0.46
CA GLU A 237 -17.31 -4.49 -1.06
C GLU A 237 -16.62 -3.65 0.02
N LEU A 238 -17.41 -2.94 0.83
CA LEU A 238 -16.90 -2.12 1.93
C LEU A 238 -16.04 -2.93 2.91
N LYS A 239 -16.43 -4.18 3.20
CA LYS A 239 -15.63 -5.06 4.05
C LYS A 239 -14.29 -5.40 3.42
N SER A 240 -14.25 -5.59 2.11
CA SER A 240 -13.00 -5.78 1.37
C SER A 240 -12.13 -4.53 1.41
N ASP A 241 -12.74 -3.36 1.18
CA ASP A 241 -12.02 -2.08 1.20
C ASP A 241 -11.40 -1.79 2.57
N VAL A 242 -12.14 -2.03 3.66
CA VAL A 242 -11.63 -1.88 5.03
C VAL A 242 -10.50 -2.88 5.30
N LEU A 243 -10.62 -4.12 4.82
CA LEU A 243 -9.54 -5.10 4.93
C LEU A 243 -8.30 -4.63 4.16
N ASP A 244 -8.47 -4.15 2.93
CA ASP A 244 -7.36 -3.64 2.11
C ASP A 244 -6.68 -2.43 2.76
N GLN A 245 -7.45 -1.53 3.40
CA GLN A 245 -6.88 -0.44 4.19
C GLN A 245 -6.03 -0.95 5.35
N LYS A 246 -6.53 -1.95 6.09
CA LYS A 246 -5.79 -2.56 7.20
C LYS A 246 -4.55 -3.33 6.74
N LEU A 247 -4.59 -3.93 5.56
CA LEU A 247 -3.43 -4.60 4.95
C LEU A 247 -2.37 -3.59 4.45
N ASN A 248 -2.75 -2.36 4.20
CA ASN A 248 -1.83 -1.27 3.87
C ASN A 248 -1.33 -0.51 5.13
N ASP A 249 -1.88 -0.80 6.32
CA ASP A 249 -1.40 -0.28 7.60
C ASP A 249 -0.34 -1.21 8.19
N ASN A 250 0.91 -0.76 8.14
CA ASN A 250 2.04 -1.51 8.68
C ASN A 250 1.84 -1.89 10.16
N THR A 251 1.19 -1.05 10.96
CA THR A 251 0.94 -1.34 12.38
C THR A 251 -0.02 -2.52 12.53
N ALA A 252 -1.10 -2.53 11.76
CA ALA A 252 -2.06 -3.62 11.76
C ALA A 252 -1.45 -4.94 11.26
N VAL A 253 -0.65 -4.87 10.19
CA VAL A 253 0.07 -6.03 9.66
C VAL A 253 1.06 -6.59 10.67
N GLN A 254 1.89 -5.75 11.27
CA GLN A 254 2.85 -6.19 12.30
C GLN A 254 2.14 -6.79 13.51
N ALA A 255 1.05 -6.19 13.97
CA ALA A 255 0.25 -6.74 15.07
C ALA A 255 -0.33 -8.13 14.74
N ALA A 256 -0.76 -8.33 13.49
CA ALA A 256 -1.25 -9.63 13.01
C ALA A 256 -0.13 -10.70 12.98
N VAL A 257 1.05 -10.34 12.47
CA VAL A 257 2.23 -11.21 12.49
C VAL A 257 2.63 -11.55 13.91
N GLN A 258 2.66 -10.56 14.82
CA GLN A 258 2.98 -10.80 16.23
C GLN A 258 2.01 -11.76 16.92
N LYS A 259 0.72 -11.77 16.55
CA LYS A 259 -0.23 -12.78 17.06
C LYS A 259 0.16 -14.21 16.66
N VAL A 260 0.72 -14.37 15.46
CA VAL A 260 1.20 -15.68 14.99
C VAL A 260 2.47 -16.07 15.74
N MET A 261 3.42 -15.13 15.86
CA MET A 261 4.69 -15.34 16.56
C MET A 261 4.51 -15.69 18.04
N LYS A 262 3.58 -15.01 18.74
CA LYS A 262 3.25 -15.30 20.14
C LYS A 262 2.69 -16.72 20.38
N LYS A 263 2.12 -17.35 19.35
CA LYS A 263 1.62 -18.73 19.42
C LYS A 263 2.69 -19.77 19.05
N ALA A 264 3.82 -19.32 18.52
CA ALA A 264 4.93 -20.19 18.19
C ALA A 264 5.79 -20.42 19.45
N ASP A 265 6.13 -21.68 19.69
CA ASP A 265 7.09 -22.04 20.73
C ASP A 265 8.51 -21.81 20.20
N ILE A 266 9.10 -20.68 20.57
CA ILE A 266 10.44 -20.26 20.14
C ILE A 266 11.39 -20.36 21.34
N ASP A 267 12.23 -21.38 21.33
CA ASP A 267 13.24 -21.59 22.35
C ASP A 267 14.62 -21.15 21.84
N VAL A 268 15.13 -20.04 22.35
CA VAL A 268 16.42 -19.48 21.96
C VAL A 268 17.53 -20.08 22.80
N LYS A 269 18.36 -20.93 22.18
CA LYS A 269 19.48 -21.65 22.85
C LYS A 269 20.72 -20.77 23.03
N ASP A 270 20.90 -19.75 22.18
CA ASP A 270 22.04 -18.84 22.28
C ASP A 270 21.86 -17.89 23.46
N LYS A 271 22.81 -17.89 24.39
CA LYS A 271 22.76 -17.11 25.64
C LYS A 271 22.78 -15.58 25.41
N ASP A 272 23.41 -15.13 24.32
CA ASP A 272 23.53 -13.71 24.01
C ASP A 272 22.25 -13.17 23.32
N LEU A 273 21.44 -14.09 22.74
CA LEU A 273 20.20 -13.77 22.01
C LEU A 273 18.93 -14.21 22.76
N LYS A 274 19.07 -14.79 23.96
CA LYS A 274 17.96 -15.40 24.75
C LYS A 274 16.78 -14.48 25.00
N ASP A 275 17.01 -13.17 24.98
CA ASP A 275 16.00 -12.15 25.26
C ASP A 275 15.33 -11.59 24.01
N THR A 276 15.72 -12.08 22.81
CA THR A 276 15.21 -11.56 21.50
C THR A 276 13.69 -11.60 21.40
N PHE A 277 13.04 -12.64 21.91
CA PHE A 277 11.58 -12.80 21.85
C PHE A 277 10.87 -12.53 23.18
N LYS A 278 11.59 -12.12 24.22
CA LYS A 278 10.98 -11.67 25.45
C LYS A 278 10.31 -10.33 25.15
N THR A 279 9.00 -10.31 25.11
CA THR A 279 8.22 -9.10 24.89
C THR A 279 8.64 -8.04 25.90
N SER A 280 9.03 -6.88 25.39
CA SER A 280 9.09 -5.64 26.18
C SER A 280 7.67 -5.31 26.60
N ALA A 281 7.20 -5.94 27.67
CA ALA A 281 6.06 -5.47 28.44
C ALA A 281 6.55 -4.24 29.19
N SER A 282 6.28 -3.06 28.67
CA SER A 282 6.50 -1.75 29.27
C SER A 282 7.41 -0.79 28.49
N THR A 283 6.82 -0.10 27.53
CA THR A 283 7.16 1.31 27.28
C THR A 283 5.93 2.04 26.72
N SER A 284 4.84 2.00 27.47
CA SER A 284 3.77 2.99 27.38
C SER A 284 3.59 3.58 28.78
N GLY A 285 4.51 4.43 29.17
CA GLY A 285 4.43 5.08 30.47
C GLY A 285 5.49 6.17 30.54
N SER A 286 5.01 7.39 30.50
CA SER A 286 5.68 8.57 31.02
C SER A 286 6.66 9.33 30.11
N SER A 287 6.10 10.31 29.48
CA SER A 287 6.70 11.63 29.41
C SER A 287 5.58 12.67 29.49
N ASN A 288 4.95 12.72 30.66
CA ASN A 288 4.23 13.91 31.07
C ASN A 288 4.81 14.30 32.44
N SER A 289 5.66 15.29 32.48
CA SER A 289 5.88 16.24 33.58
C SER A 289 6.81 17.37 33.15
N SER A 290 6.21 18.49 33.05
CA SER A 290 6.37 19.68 33.89
C SER A 290 7.61 20.53 33.59
N LYS A 291 7.48 21.67 33.18
CA LYS A 291 7.19 22.97 33.81
C LYS A 291 7.22 24.03 32.74
#